data_2e4eb6baa42f4bf4faca84137193a63c
#
_entry.id   2e4eb6baa42f4bf4faca84137193a63c
#
_cell.length_a   1.000
_cell.length_b   1.000
_cell.length_c   1.000
_cell.angle_alpha   90.00
_cell.angle_beta   90.00
_cell.angle_gamma   90.00
#
_symmetry.space_group_name_H-M   'P 1'
#
loop_
_entity.id
_entity.type
_entity.pdbx_description
1 polymer ?
#
loop_
_entity_poly.entity_id
_entity_poly.type
_entity_poly.pdbx_seq_one_letter_code
_entity_poly.pdbx_strand_id
1 'polypeptide(L)'
;VGSEMCIRDSIKIYLIAFTWSMVLILFPLVNENKFDASIFIHALAHAFFIVAAAIPFDIRDLKFDRDSHKTIPQVMGIQWAKSISTVLLLLFLLGMVLSAPQLQMSIPFYAAVVVQLALVLFMNENRGDLYCAGAIDGAIGFIGLSYFLA
;
A
#
# COMPACT_ATOMS: atom_id res chain seq x y z
N VAL A 1 -13.83 -27.97 -0.71
CA VAL A 1 -14.15 -26.75 -1.49
C VAL A 1 -13.77 -25.47 -0.71
N GLY A 2 -13.73 -25.49 0.63
CA GLY A 2 -13.45 -24.28 1.43
C GLY A 2 -11.98 -23.85 1.52
N SER A 3 -11.01 -24.76 1.40
CA SER A 3 -9.59 -24.46 1.59
C SER A 3 -8.92 -23.76 0.40
N GLU A 4 -9.35 -24.04 -0.81
CA GLU A 4 -8.79 -23.46 -2.03
C GLU A 4 -9.21 -21.97 -2.21
N MET A 5 -10.41 -21.62 -1.76
CA MET A 5 -10.93 -20.26 -1.83
C MET A 5 -10.17 -19.32 -0.87
N CYS A 6 -9.82 -19.80 0.33
CA CYS A 6 -9.06 -19.03 1.33
C CYS A 6 -7.62 -18.68 0.88
N ILE A 7 -6.93 -19.59 0.19
CA ILE A 7 -5.57 -19.34 -0.33
C ILE A 7 -5.62 -18.30 -1.44
N ARG A 8 -6.63 -18.34 -2.31
CA ARG A 8 -6.81 -17.43 -3.43
C ARG A 8 -6.98 -15.97 -2.99
N ASP A 9 -7.74 -15.72 -1.93
CA ASP A 9 -7.99 -14.34 -1.44
C ASP A 9 -6.79 -13.76 -0.71
N SER A 10 -6.05 -14.57 0.05
CA SER A 10 -4.80 -14.12 0.68
C SER A 10 -3.71 -13.76 -0.34
N ILE A 11 -3.63 -14.49 -1.46
CA ILE A 11 -2.66 -14.23 -2.53
C ILE A 11 -3.07 -13.01 -3.38
N LYS A 12 -4.36 -12.66 -3.43
CA LYS A 12 -4.90 -11.58 -4.24
C LYS A 12 -4.20 -10.24 -3.99
N ILE A 13 -3.98 -9.86 -2.73
CA ILE A 13 -3.32 -8.60 -2.36
C ILE A 13 -1.89 -8.56 -2.91
N TYR A 14 -1.14 -9.65 -2.76
CA TYR A 14 0.24 -9.73 -3.26
C TYR A 14 0.30 -9.71 -4.79
N LEU A 15 -0.66 -10.38 -5.46
CA LEU A 15 -0.77 -10.32 -6.92
C LEU A 15 -1.11 -8.92 -7.42
N ILE A 16 -2.02 -8.22 -6.77
CA ILE A 16 -2.37 -6.83 -7.09
C ILE A 16 -1.13 -5.95 -6.91
N ALA A 17 -0.45 -6.02 -5.76
CA ALA A 17 0.74 -5.24 -5.49
C ALA A 17 1.85 -5.51 -6.51
N PHE A 18 2.09 -6.77 -6.84
CA PHE A 18 3.06 -7.18 -7.86
C PHE A 18 2.69 -6.62 -9.24
N THR A 19 1.45 -6.84 -9.69
CA THR A 19 0.99 -6.40 -11.01
C THR A 19 1.07 -4.87 -11.15
N TRP A 20 0.60 -4.11 -10.16
CA TRP A 20 0.67 -2.66 -10.19
C TRP A 20 2.11 -2.15 -10.18
N SER A 21 3.01 -2.74 -9.38
CA SER A 21 4.42 -2.37 -9.35
C SER A 21 5.11 -2.66 -10.68
N MET A 22 4.78 -3.79 -11.32
CA MET A 22 5.29 -4.13 -12.66
C MET A 22 4.81 -3.13 -13.71
N VAL A 23 3.50 -2.86 -13.75
CA VAL A 23 2.90 -2.02 -14.80
C VAL A 23 3.29 -0.56 -14.64
N LEU A 24 3.27 -0.02 -13.42
CA LEU A 24 3.50 1.41 -13.20
C LEU A 24 4.99 1.80 -13.20
N ILE A 25 5.88 0.87 -12.83
CA ILE A 25 7.30 1.18 -12.63
C ILE A 25 8.18 0.47 -13.63
N LEU A 26 8.11 -0.86 -13.70
CA LEU A 26 9.02 -1.60 -14.58
C LEU A 26 8.69 -1.40 -16.05
N PHE A 27 7.43 -1.41 -16.44
CA PHE A 27 7.05 -1.30 -17.84
C PHE A 27 7.51 0.02 -18.52
N PRO A 28 7.31 1.22 -17.92
CA PRO A 28 7.83 2.46 -18.48
C PRO A 28 9.36 2.49 -18.59
N LEU A 29 10.06 1.91 -17.59
CA LEU A 29 11.52 1.96 -17.52
C LEU A 29 12.22 0.97 -18.46
N VAL A 30 11.57 -0.17 -18.74
CA VAL A 30 12.02 -1.10 -19.77
C VAL A 30 12.08 -0.40 -21.13
N ASN A 31 11.10 0.44 -21.42
CA ASN A 31 11.02 1.16 -22.69
C ASN A 31 12.13 2.23 -22.86
N GLU A 32 12.69 2.72 -21.76
CA GLU A 32 13.78 3.70 -21.75
C GLU A 32 15.19 3.09 -21.73
N ASN A 33 15.33 1.75 -21.72
CA ASN A 33 16.60 1.01 -21.60
C ASN A 33 17.45 1.42 -20.37
N LYS A 34 16.82 1.92 -19.32
CA LYS A 34 17.47 2.30 -18.06
C LYS A 34 17.27 1.19 -17.03
N PHE A 35 18.09 0.16 -17.07
CA PHE A 35 18.12 -0.88 -16.05
C PHE A 35 19.20 -0.58 -15.01
N ASP A 36 18.77 -0.04 -13.87
CA ASP A 36 19.64 0.14 -12.70
C ASP A 36 19.01 -0.52 -11.46
N ALA A 37 19.83 -0.86 -10.47
CA ALA A 37 19.39 -1.47 -9.22
C ALA A 37 18.37 -0.59 -8.45
N SER A 38 18.44 0.72 -8.60
CA SER A 38 17.49 1.68 -8.02
C SER A 38 16.05 1.42 -8.45
N ILE A 39 15.84 0.93 -9.68
CA ILE A 39 14.51 0.62 -10.24
C ILE A 39 13.84 -0.52 -9.47
N PHE A 40 14.60 -1.55 -9.13
CA PHE A 40 14.07 -2.66 -8.35
C PHE A 40 13.70 -2.24 -6.92
N ILE A 41 14.53 -1.37 -6.31
CA ILE A 41 14.22 -0.78 -4.99
C ILE A 41 12.94 0.05 -5.09
N HIS A 42 12.80 0.86 -6.13
CA HIS A 42 11.62 1.68 -6.38
C HIS A 42 10.36 0.84 -6.57
N ALA A 43 10.41 -0.20 -7.40
CA ALA A 43 9.30 -1.13 -7.63
C ALA A 43 8.90 -1.87 -6.34
N LEU A 44 9.88 -2.34 -5.56
CA LEU A 44 9.65 -3.01 -4.29
C LEU A 44 9.03 -2.07 -3.25
N ALA A 45 9.49 -0.82 -3.19
CA ALA A 45 8.89 0.21 -2.33
C ALA A 45 7.40 0.40 -2.66
N HIS A 46 7.05 0.51 -3.94
CA HIS A 46 5.65 0.64 -4.35
C HIS A 46 4.83 -0.61 -4.05
N ALA A 47 5.40 -1.81 -4.15
CA ALA A 47 4.72 -3.03 -3.72
C ALA A 47 4.38 -2.99 -2.22
N PHE A 48 5.30 -2.54 -1.37
CA PHE A 48 5.05 -2.34 0.06
C PHE A 48 3.93 -1.32 0.30
N PHE A 49 3.94 -0.21 -0.44
CA PHE A 49 2.89 0.80 -0.35
C PHE A 49 1.50 0.24 -0.69
N ILE A 50 1.37 -0.52 -1.78
CA ILE A 50 0.09 -1.09 -2.21
C ILE A 50 -0.44 -2.08 -1.17
N VAL A 51 0.43 -2.96 -0.64
CA VAL A 51 0.03 -3.89 0.43
C VAL A 51 -0.39 -3.12 1.68
N ALA A 52 0.38 -2.09 2.09
CA ALA A 52 0.05 -1.26 3.24
C ALA A 52 -1.29 -0.54 3.09
N ALA A 53 -1.59 -0.04 1.89
CA ALA A 53 -2.84 0.64 1.58
C ALA A 53 -4.05 -0.32 1.51
N ALA A 54 -3.84 -1.60 1.20
CA ALA A 54 -4.91 -2.60 1.14
C ALA A 54 -5.38 -3.05 2.54
N ILE A 55 -4.48 -3.07 3.54
CA ILE A 55 -4.81 -3.55 4.91
C ILE A 55 -5.99 -2.79 5.55
N PRO A 56 -6.13 -1.46 5.46
CA PRO A 56 -7.31 -0.75 5.97
C PRO A 56 -8.65 -1.22 5.39
N PHE A 57 -8.67 -1.61 4.12
CA PHE A 57 -9.88 -2.17 3.50
C PHE A 57 -10.24 -3.54 4.11
N ASP A 58 -9.24 -4.39 4.34
CA ASP A 58 -9.44 -5.66 5.03
C ASP A 58 -9.95 -5.46 6.48
N ILE A 59 -9.50 -4.40 7.18
CA ILE A 59 -10.01 -4.06 8.52
C ILE A 59 -11.47 -3.63 8.46
N ARG A 60 -11.87 -2.84 7.45
CA ARG A 60 -13.27 -2.45 7.25
C ARG A 60 -14.15 -3.67 7.01
N ASP A 61 -13.67 -4.59 6.17
CA ASP A 61 -14.43 -5.73 5.69
C ASP A 61 -14.58 -6.85 6.75
N LEU A 62 -13.84 -6.77 7.88
CA LEU A 62 -13.98 -7.69 9.02
C LEU A 62 -15.43 -7.88 9.50
N LYS A 63 -16.29 -6.86 9.34
CA LYS A 63 -17.70 -6.95 9.72
C LYS A 63 -18.53 -7.87 8.83
N PHE A 64 -18.14 -7.94 7.57
CA PHE A 64 -18.92 -8.62 6.53
C PHE A 64 -18.40 -10.04 6.29
N ASP A 65 -17.11 -10.30 6.49
CA ASP A 65 -16.40 -11.51 6.06
C ASP A 65 -15.98 -12.43 7.22
N ARG A 66 -16.75 -12.46 8.33
CA ARG A 66 -16.37 -13.16 9.57
C ARG A 66 -16.02 -14.65 9.41
N ASP A 67 -16.56 -15.35 8.40
CA ASP A 67 -16.47 -16.81 8.32
C ASP A 67 -15.79 -17.38 7.08
N SER A 68 -15.38 -16.59 6.09
CA SER A 68 -14.96 -17.12 4.79
C SER A 68 -13.52 -16.82 4.36
N HIS A 69 -12.87 -15.78 4.91
CA HIS A 69 -11.59 -15.29 4.40
C HIS A 69 -10.55 -15.20 5.52
N LYS A 70 -9.29 -15.57 5.24
CA LYS A 70 -8.17 -15.44 6.19
C LYS A 70 -7.31 -14.23 5.80
N THR A 71 -7.83 -13.03 6.01
CA THR A 71 -7.06 -11.80 5.84
C THR A 71 -6.12 -11.53 7.03
N ILE A 72 -5.12 -10.66 6.84
CA ILE A 72 -4.16 -10.31 7.90
C ILE A 72 -4.87 -9.89 9.20
N PRO A 73 -5.86 -8.97 9.17
CA PRO A 73 -6.55 -8.57 10.41
C PRO A 73 -7.41 -9.66 11.02
N GLN A 74 -7.93 -10.62 10.25
CA GLN A 74 -8.67 -11.76 10.79
C GLN A 74 -7.77 -12.75 11.53
N VAL A 75 -6.56 -12.98 11.04
CA VAL A 75 -5.61 -13.95 11.63
C VAL A 75 -4.86 -13.36 12.80
N MET A 76 -4.40 -12.11 12.67
CA MET A 76 -3.49 -11.48 13.63
C MET A 76 -4.16 -10.40 14.50
N GLY A 77 -5.36 -9.99 14.14
CA GLY A 77 -6.07 -8.91 14.81
C GLY A 77 -5.73 -7.51 14.26
N ILE A 78 -6.62 -6.55 14.55
CA ILE A 78 -6.57 -5.18 14.01
C ILE A 78 -5.26 -4.46 14.38
N GLN A 79 -4.78 -4.61 15.62
CA GLN A 79 -3.58 -3.91 16.09
C GLN A 79 -2.33 -4.36 15.33
N TRP A 80 -2.16 -5.67 15.15
CA TRP A 80 -1.06 -6.23 14.37
C TRP A 80 -1.16 -5.85 12.90
N ALA A 81 -2.37 -5.85 12.32
CA ALA A 81 -2.59 -5.41 10.95
C ALA A 81 -2.16 -3.95 10.73
N LYS A 82 -2.50 -3.04 11.65
CA LYS A 82 -2.04 -1.65 11.63
C LYS A 82 -0.52 -1.54 11.76
N SER A 83 0.08 -2.31 12.66
CA SER A 83 1.54 -2.32 12.84
C SER A 83 2.25 -2.78 11.57
N ILE A 84 1.75 -3.83 10.92
CA ILE A 84 2.29 -4.32 9.64
C ILE A 84 2.17 -3.24 8.56
N SER A 85 0.98 -2.62 8.40
CA SER A 85 0.78 -1.54 7.43
C SER A 85 1.70 -0.35 7.70
N THR A 86 1.90 0.02 8.97
CA THR A 86 2.84 1.08 9.37
C THR A 86 4.28 0.75 8.99
N VAL A 87 4.74 -0.46 9.27
CA VAL A 87 6.09 -0.91 8.90
C VAL A 87 6.27 -0.90 7.38
N LEU A 88 5.28 -1.36 6.62
CA LEU A 88 5.33 -1.34 5.17
C LEU A 88 5.37 0.09 4.60
N LEU A 89 4.65 1.04 5.19
CA LEU A 89 4.74 2.46 4.80
C LEU A 89 6.12 3.06 5.11
N LEU A 90 6.75 2.67 6.21
CA LEU A 90 8.11 3.10 6.53
C LEU A 90 9.14 2.48 5.56
N LEU A 91 8.97 1.22 5.18
CA LEU A 91 9.79 0.57 4.16
C LEU A 91 9.59 1.21 2.78
N PHE A 92 8.35 1.60 2.43
CA PHE A 92 8.07 2.39 1.24
C PHE A 92 8.86 3.71 1.28
N LEU A 93 8.75 4.47 2.37
CA LEU A 93 9.44 5.75 2.53
C LEU A 93 10.96 5.59 2.39
N LEU A 94 11.53 4.59 3.06
CA LEU A 94 12.96 4.27 2.97
C LEU A 94 13.37 3.93 1.53
N GLY A 95 12.62 3.08 0.86
CA GLY A 95 12.87 2.71 -0.54
C GLY A 95 12.80 3.90 -1.49
N MET A 96 11.85 4.83 -1.27
CA MET A 96 11.73 6.06 -2.07
C MET A 96 12.91 7.01 -1.86
N VAL A 97 13.36 7.19 -0.63
CA VAL A 97 14.55 8.01 -0.31
C VAL A 97 15.81 7.44 -0.98
N LEU A 98 15.93 6.12 -1.06
CA LEU A 98 17.08 5.46 -1.67
C LEU A 98 17.04 5.45 -3.21
N SER A 99 15.85 5.35 -3.81
CA SER A 99 15.69 5.16 -5.25
C SER A 99 15.28 6.41 -6.03
N ALA A 100 14.74 7.42 -5.35
CA ALA A 100 14.22 8.65 -5.97
C ALA A 100 14.76 9.90 -5.25
N PRO A 101 16.04 10.26 -5.44
CA PRO A 101 16.68 11.37 -4.73
C PRO A 101 15.98 12.73 -4.93
N GLN A 102 15.29 12.92 -6.06
CA GLN A 102 14.51 14.13 -6.34
C GLN A 102 13.37 14.36 -5.34
N LEU A 103 12.89 13.31 -4.67
CA LEU A 103 11.83 13.41 -3.66
C LEU A 103 12.35 13.70 -2.26
N GLN A 104 13.66 13.66 -2.03
CA GLN A 104 14.25 13.86 -0.70
C GLN A 104 13.94 15.22 -0.08
N MET A 105 13.70 16.25 -0.90
CA MET A 105 13.36 17.61 -0.44
C MET A 105 11.88 17.96 -0.71
N SER A 106 11.07 17.02 -1.17
CA SER A 106 9.67 17.27 -1.52
C SER A 106 8.78 17.27 -0.27
N ILE A 107 8.42 18.45 0.20
CA ILE A 107 7.47 18.64 1.31
C ILE A 107 6.11 18.00 1.01
N PRO A 108 5.50 18.16 -0.20
CA PRO A 108 4.23 17.52 -0.53
C PRO A 108 4.27 15.99 -0.41
N PHE A 109 5.38 15.36 -0.82
CA PHE A 109 5.55 13.92 -0.70
C PHE A 109 5.53 13.44 0.76
N TYR A 110 6.32 14.07 1.63
CA TYR A 110 6.34 13.70 3.04
C TYR A 110 5.00 13.97 3.74
N ALA A 111 4.35 15.08 3.41
CA ALA A 111 3.02 15.40 3.94
C ALA A 111 1.99 14.31 3.55
N ALA A 112 2.01 13.87 2.29
CA ALA A 112 1.13 12.81 1.81
C ALA A 112 1.37 11.48 2.53
N VAL A 113 2.62 11.08 2.74
CA VAL A 113 2.98 9.86 3.48
C VAL A 113 2.53 9.95 4.95
N VAL A 114 2.71 11.11 5.59
CA VAL A 114 2.24 11.33 6.98
C VAL A 114 0.72 11.24 7.06
N VAL A 115 -0.01 11.81 6.11
CA VAL A 115 -1.47 11.70 6.04
C VAL A 115 -1.89 10.24 5.89
N GLN A 116 -1.27 9.50 4.98
CA GLN A 116 -1.56 8.07 4.79
C GLN A 116 -1.29 7.27 6.07
N LEU A 117 -0.17 7.53 6.74
CA LEU A 117 0.18 6.88 8.01
C LEU A 117 -0.87 7.17 9.10
N ALA A 118 -1.29 8.44 9.23
CA ALA A 118 -2.32 8.84 10.18
C ALA A 118 -3.64 8.10 9.88
N LEU A 119 -4.06 8.02 8.62
CA LEU A 119 -5.27 7.31 8.23
C LEU A 119 -5.22 5.81 8.59
N VAL A 120 -4.09 5.16 8.40
CA VAL A 120 -3.89 3.76 8.82
C VAL A 120 -4.01 3.62 10.34
N LEU A 121 -3.36 4.49 11.11
CA LEU A 121 -3.38 4.43 12.58
C LEU A 121 -4.78 4.67 13.17
N PHE A 122 -5.55 5.59 12.57
CA PHE A 122 -6.92 5.90 13.00
C PHE A 122 -7.99 4.98 12.40
N MET A 123 -7.59 4.00 11.56
CA MET A 123 -8.52 3.01 11.02
C MET A 123 -9.07 2.11 12.12
N ASN A 124 -10.35 1.78 12.03
CA ASN A 124 -11.00 0.75 12.85
C ASN A 124 -12.18 0.14 12.09
N GLU A 125 -12.71 -0.98 12.58
CA GLU A 125 -13.83 -1.71 11.97
C GLU A 125 -15.14 -0.91 11.87
N ASN A 126 -15.27 0.21 12.63
CA ASN A 126 -16.46 1.06 12.62
C ASN A 126 -16.40 2.18 11.57
N ARG A 127 -15.27 2.34 10.87
CA ARG A 127 -15.14 3.33 9.81
C ARG A 127 -15.94 2.88 8.58
N GLY A 128 -16.69 3.83 8.02
CA GLY A 128 -17.51 3.59 6.82
C GLY A 128 -16.73 3.65 5.51
N ASP A 129 -17.43 3.34 4.43
CA ASP A 129 -16.88 3.35 3.08
C ASP A 129 -16.25 4.70 2.69
N LEU A 130 -16.82 5.81 3.13
CA LEU A 130 -16.29 7.14 2.85
C LEU A 130 -14.86 7.33 3.42
N TYR A 131 -14.55 6.69 4.56
CA TYR A 131 -13.19 6.75 5.12
C TYR A 131 -12.20 5.99 4.26
N CYS A 132 -12.54 4.81 3.79
CA CYS A 132 -11.66 4.00 2.94
C CYS A 132 -11.60 4.56 1.51
N ALA A 133 -12.73 4.65 0.82
CA ALA A 133 -12.80 5.08 -0.57
C ALA A 133 -12.59 6.60 -0.76
N GLY A 134 -12.86 7.42 0.27
CA GLY A 134 -12.64 8.86 0.20
C GLY A 134 -11.28 9.28 0.75
N ALA A 135 -11.01 8.98 2.03
CA ALA A 135 -9.81 9.49 2.69
C ALA A 135 -8.56 8.68 2.30
N ILE A 136 -8.61 7.33 2.34
CA ILE A 136 -7.42 6.50 2.04
C ILE A 136 -7.09 6.56 0.55
N ASP A 137 -8.06 6.37 -0.34
CA ASP A 137 -7.83 6.48 -1.79
C ASP A 137 -7.45 7.90 -2.20
N GLY A 138 -8.04 8.92 -1.56
CA GLY A 138 -7.67 10.31 -1.74
C GLY A 138 -6.20 10.59 -1.34
N ALA A 139 -5.74 10.01 -0.24
CA ALA A 139 -4.34 10.12 0.19
C ALA A 139 -3.38 9.40 -0.77
N ILE A 140 -3.78 8.24 -1.33
CA ILE A 140 -3.03 7.57 -2.40
C ILE A 140 -2.89 8.48 -3.62
N GLY A 141 -4.01 9.10 -4.06
CA GLY A 141 -4.01 10.08 -5.14
C GLY A 141 -3.11 11.29 -4.85
N PHE A 142 -3.09 11.76 -3.60
CA PHE A 142 -2.23 12.86 -3.18
C PHE A 142 -0.74 12.50 -3.20
N ILE A 143 -0.38 11.27 -2.83
CA ILE A 143 0.99 10.76 -3.02
C ILE A 143 1.35 10.76 -4.51
N GLY A 144 0.48 10.26 -5.38
CA GLY A 144 0.69 10.31 -6.83
C GLY A 144 0.90 11.74 -7.35
N LEU A 145 0.06 12.69 -6.92
CA LEU A 145 0.18 14.09 -7.31
C LEU A 145 1.50 14.72 -6.82
N SER A 146 2.00 14.33 -5.66
CA SER A 146 3.24 14.86 -5.11
C SER A 146 4.47 14.63 -5.98
N TYR A 147 4.45 13.60 -6.84
CA TYR A 147 5.52 13.35 -7.82
C TYR A 147 5.60 14.43 -8.92
N PHE A 148 4.46 15.07 -9.23
CA PHE A 148 4.43 16.17 -10.20
C PHE A 148 4.78 17.52 -9.57
N LEU A 149 4.78 17.59 -8.23
CA LEU A 149 5.08 18.80 -7.47
C LEU A 149 6.52 18.81 -6.91
N ALA A 150 7.25 17.72 -7.09
CA ALA A 150 8.64 17.56 -6.70
C ALA A 150 9.57 17.94 -7.85
#